data_7e9e9daea70b4ce20046cd93da738ac7
#
_entry.id   7e9e9daea70b4ce20046cd93da738ac7
#
_cell.length_a   1.000
_cell.length_b   1.000
_cell.length_c   1.000
_cell.angle_alpha   90.00
_cell.angle_beta   90.00
_cell.angle_gamma   90.00
#
_symmetry.space_group_name_H-M   'P 1'
#
loop_
_entity.id
_entity.type
_entity.pdbx_description
1 polymer ?
#
loop_
_entity_poly.entity_id
_entity_poly.type
_entity_poly.pdbx_seq_one_letter_code
_entity_poly.pdbx_strand_id
1 'polypeptide(L)'
;MSIMRVSALAALSAVSSLSVAETPAAAQDKYAQRKAFVSQFAGETKSSMPFFRSYDFEPLGDDALLLWQSPGRAYLLDIEDFCPDLPSAQAIAINNKGSTVNARFDTITVLTRGQSAIDRCRILEIRPVDVKAMKAAEKAGRELDKNANTGG
;
A
#
# COMPACT_ATOMS: atom_id res chain seq x y z
N MET A 1 -70.38 -30.93 6.27
CA MET A 1 -69.07 -31.40 6.76
C MET A 1 -68.01 -31.00 5.73
N SER A 2 -67.34 -29.86 5.94
CA SER A 2 -66.28 -29.34 5.02
C SER A 2 -64.90 -29.52 5.68
N ILE A 3 -64.08 -30.28 5.03
CA ILE A 3 -62.71 -30.54 5.48
C ILE A 3 -61.80 -29.53 4.80
N MET A 4 -61.29 -28.57 5.57
CA MET A 4 -60.23 -27.62 5.11
C MET A 4 -58.87 -28.32 5.11
N ARG A 5 -58.23 -28.40 3.94
CA ARG A 5 -56.83 -28.80 3.79
C ARG A 5 -55.99 -27.58 3.90
N VAL A 6 -55.11 -27.53 4.91
CA VAL A 6 -54.08 -26.52 5.07
C VAL A 6 -52.83 -27.01 4.33
N SER A 7 -52.44 -26.32 3.27
CA SER A 7 -51.16 -26.55 2.56
C SER A 7 -50.09 -25.70 3.20
N ALA A 8 -49.11 -26.36 3.77
CA ALA A 8 -47.89 -25.68 4.27
C ALA A 8 -46.95 -25.42 3.10
N LEU A 9 -46.71 -24.15 2.79
CA LEU A 9 -45.61 -23.73 1.90
C LEU A 9 -44.30 -23.66 2.71
N ALA A 10 -43.36 -24.51 2.37
CA ALA A 10 -41.98 -24.41 2.85
C ALA A 10 -41.24 -23.36 2.00
N ALA A 11 -40.88 -22.24 2.62
CA ALA A 11 -40.04 -21.25 1.98
C ALA A 11 -38.55 -21.67 2.12
N LEU A 12 -37.90 -22.03 1.01
CA LEU A 12 -36.47 -22.20 0.94
C LEU A 12 -35.82 -20.81 0.88
N SER A 13 -35.17 -20.42 1.98
CA SER A 13 -34.31 -19.22 2.00
C SER A 13 -32.95 -19.54 1.37
N ALA A 14 -32.75 -19.11 0.14
CA ALA A 14 -31.46 -19.15 -0.52
C ALA A 14 -30.55 -18.04 0.10
N VAL A 15 -29.56 -18.43 0.88
CA VAL A 15 -28.51 -17.52 1.34
C VAL A 15 -27.55 -17.30 0.20
N SER A 16 -27.72 -16.20 -0.52
CA SER A 16 -26.73 -15.73 -1.52
C SER A 16 -25.53 -15.16 -0.81
N SER A 17 -24.42 -15.89 -0.84
CA SER A 17 -23.10 -15.38 -0.43
C SER A 17 -22.65 -14.32 -1.44
N LEU A 18 -22.80 -13.05 -1.06
CA LEU A 18 -22.24 -11.92 -1.78
C LEU A 18 -20.72 -11.95 -1.62
N SER A 19 -20.02 -12.43 -2.62
CA SER A 19 -18.58 -12.22 -2.76
C SER A 19 -18.38 -10.73 -3.04
N VAL A 20 -17.93 -9.98 -2.03
CA VAL A 20 -17.57 -8.56 -2.18
C VAL A 20 -16.26 -8.51 -2.97
N ALA A 21 -16.36 -8.33 -4.28
CA ALA A 21 -15.21 -7.93 -5.09
C ALA A 21 -14.80 -6.53 -4.64
N GLU A 22 -13.56 -6.39 -4.17
CA GLU A 22 -12.98 -5.08 -3.80
C GLU A 22 -13.00 -4.17 -5.03
N THR A 23 -13.76 -3.06 -4.95
CA THR A 23 -13.82 -2.09 -6.05
C THR A 23 -12.50 -1.33 -6.15
N PRO A 24 -12.08 -0.90 -7.37
CA PRO A 24 -10.86 -0.11 -7.56
C PRO A 24 -10.78 1.13 -6.64
N ALA A 25 -11.91 1.77 -6.37
CA ALA A 25 -12.02 2.90 -5.45
C ALA A 25 -11.62 2.54 -4.02
N ALA A 26 -12.03 1.37 -3.50
CA ALA A 26 -11.67 0.94 -2.15
C ALA A 26 -10.16 0.65 -2.01
N ALA A 27 -9.52 0.18 -3.06
CA ALA A 27 -8.07 -0.02 -3.08
C ALA A 27 -7.32 1.33 -3.08
N GLN A 28 -7.78 2.31 -3.84
CA GLN A 28 -7.22 3.66 -3.86
C GLN A 28 -7.35 4.34 -2.49
N ASP A 29 -8.49 4.18 -1.81
CA ASP A 29 -8.70 4.72 -0.47
C ASP A 29 -7.70 4.12 0.55
N LYS A 30 -7.40 2.84 0.46
CA LYS A 30 -6.40 2.18 1.32
C LYS A 30 -5.00 2.75 1.10
N TYR A 31 -4.59 2.97 -0.14
CA TYR A 31 -3.31 3.58 -0.46
C TYR A 31 -3.23 5.01 0.05
N ALA A 32 -4.27 5.82 -0.15
CA ALA A 32 -4.34 7.19 0.32
C ALA A 32 -4.23 7.28 1.86
N GLN A 33 -4.95 6.41 2.58
CA GLN A 33 -4.88 6.31 4.04
C GLN A 33 -3.48 5.89 4.51
N ARG A 34 -2.88 4.89 3.84
CA ARG A 34 -1.54 4.42 4.18
C ARG A 34 -0.47 5.48 3.91
N LYS A 35 -0.55 6.17 2.77
CA LYS A 35 0.32 7.30 2.42
C LYS A 35 0.20 8.42 3.45
N ALA A 36 -1.01 8.81 3.83
CA ALA A 36 -1.27 9.82 4.85
C ALA A 36 -0.68 9.43 6.21
N PHE A 37 -0.82 8.17 6.60
CA PHE A 37 -0.22 7.65 7.84
C PHE A 37 1.31 7.73 7.82
N VAL A 38 1.96 7.19 6.78
CA VAL A 38 3.43 7.19 6.64
C VAL A 38 3.97 8.62 6.60
N SER A 39 3.27 9.54 5.93
CA SER A 39 3.66 10.94 5.79
C SER A 39 3.76 11.69 7.12
N GLN A 40 3.04 11.27 8.17
CA GLN A 40 3.14 11.85 9.51
C GLN A 40 4.51 11.62 10.16
N PHE A 41 5.22 10.60 9.74
CA PHE A 41 6.55 10.22 10.23
C PHE A 41 7.66 10.56 9.26
N ALA A 42 7.34 11.16 8.11
CA ALA A 42 8.30 11.61 7.12
C ALA A 42 8.92 12.94 7.56
N GLY A 43 10.25 12.99 7.53
CA GLY A 43 11.01 14.20 7.80
C GLY A 43 11.10 15.13 6.59
N GLU A 44 12.03 16.07 6.66
CA GLU A 44 12.26 17.05 5.61
C GLU A 44 12.71 16.40 4.30
N THR A 45 12.32 17.00 3.19
CA THR A 45 12.74 16.60 1.84
C THR A 45 14.27 16.70 1.69
N LYS A 46 14.88 15.66 1.14
CA LYS A 46 16.28 15.58 0.80
C LYS A 46 16.45 15.52 -0.72
N SER A 47 17.51 16.14 -1.21
CA SER A 47 17.87 16.04 -2.64
C SER A 47 18.41 14.66 -3.00
N SER A 48 18.93 13.92 -2.03
CA SER A 48 19.51 12.59 -2.24
C SER A 48 19.48 11.74 -0.99
N MET A 49 19.64 10.42 -1.18
CA MET A 49 19.87 9.46 -0.10
C MET A 49 20.98 8.47 -0.47
N PRO A 50 21.76 7.98 0.49
CA PRO A 50 22.68 6.86 0.24
C PRO A 50 21.86 5.62 -0.10
N PHE A 51 22.30 4.86 -1.11
CA PHE A 51 21.61 3.65 -1.55
C PHE A 51 22.61 2.58 -1.99
N PHE A 52 22.58 1.46 -1.32
CA PHE A 52 23.37 0.29 -1.68
C PHE A 52 22.48 -0.86 -2.15
N ARG A 53 21.33 -1.03 -1.52
CA ARG A 53 20.32 -2.02 -1.85
C ARG A 53 19.00 -1.67 -1.15
N SER A 54 17.88 -2.14 -1.70
CA SER A 54 16.61 -2.19 -0.98
C SER A 54 16.53 -3.49 -0.16
N TYR A 55 15.96 -3.37 1.03
CA TYR A 55 15.59 -4.50 1.86
C TYR A 55 14.15 -4.94 1.53
N ASP A 56 13.26 -3.96 1.39
CA ASP A 56 11.86 -4.15 1.08
C ASP A 56 11.27 -2.86 0.49
N PHE A 57 10.08 -2.94 -0.07
CA PHE A 57 9.34 -1.78 -0.55
C PHE A 57 7.83 -1.98 -0.37
N GLU A 58 7.12 -0.89 -0.19
CA GLU A 58 5.67 -0.85 -0.04
C GLU A 58 5.10 0.24 -0.95
N PRO A 59 4.33 -0.11 -2.01
CA PRO A 59 3.63 0.89 -2.80
C PRO A 59 2.55 1.60 -1.96
N LEU A 60 2.48 2.92 -2.11
CA LEU A 60 1.51 3.77 -1.43
C LEU A 60 0.55 4.45 -2.43
N GLY A 61 0.29 3.77 -3.53
CA GLY A 61 -0.45 4.24 -4.68
C GLY A 61 0.42 4.25 -5.93
N ASP A 62 -0.01 4.98 -6.94
CA ASP A 62 0.69 5.16 -8.22
C ASP A 62 1.70 6.32 -8.19
N ASP A 63 1.71 7.09 -7.12
CA ASP A 63 2.50 8.31 -6.95
C ASP A 63 3.47 8.29 -5.76
N ALA A 64 3.51 7.21 -4.97
CA ALA A 64 4.39 7.13 -3.81
C ALA A 64 4.82 5.70 -3.45
N LEU A 65 5.98 5.62 -2.83
CA LEU A 65 6.63 4.37 -2.43
C LEU A 65 7.34 4.54 -1.09
N LEU A 66 7.09 3.63 -0.14
CA LEU A 66 7.93 3.48 1.05
C LEU A 66 9.05 2.47 0.75
N LEU A 67 10.28 2.95 0.71
CA LEU A 67 11.47 2.15 0.42
C LEU A 67 12.23 1.84 1.70
N TRP A 68 12.40 0.58 2.01
CA TRP A 68 13.16 0.09 3.14
C TRP A 68 14.60 -0.26 2.74
N GLN A 69 15.57 0.36 3.37
CA GLN A 69 16.98 -0.03 3.24
C GLN A 69 17.40 -1.07 4.29
N SER A 70 16.71 -1.06 5.43
CA SER A 70 16.89 -2.02 6.52
C SER A 70 15.62 -2.01 7.40
N PRO A 71 15.46 -2.95 8.34
CA PRO A 71 14.32 -2.97 9.25
C PRO A 71 14.12 -1.70 10.10
N GLY A 72 15.15 -0.86 10.22
CA GLY A 72 15.14 0.39 10.98
C GLY A 72 15.33 1.65 10.15
N ARG A 73 15.45 1.55 8.83
CA ARG A 73 15.68 2.70 7.94
C ARG A 73 14.82 2.63 6.71
N ALA A 74 13.96 3.61 6.54
CA ALA A 74 13.09 3.75 5.39
C ALA A 74 13.03 5.20 4.88
N TYR A 75 12.64 5.33 3.63
CA TYR A 75 12.43 6.60 2.95
C TYR A 75 11.07 6.57 2.25
N LEU A 76 10.34 7.65 2.38
CA LEU A 76 9.17 7.92 1.56
C LEU A 76 9.66 8.59 0.29
N LEU A 77 9.40 7.96 -0.84
CA LEU A 77 9.69 8.48 -2.18
C LEU A 77 8.39 8.94 -2.80
N ASP A 78 8.31 10.21 -3.17
CA ASP A 78 7.25 10.70 -4.05
C ASP A 78 7.70 10.47 -5.49
N ILE A 79 6.82 9.86 -6.27
CA ILE A 79 7.06 9.39 -7.63
C ILE A 79 6.27 10.27 -8.58
N GLU A 80 6.72 10.39 -9.82
CA GLU A 80 6.05 11.10 -10.89
C GLU A 80 4.56 10.70 -11.01
N ASP A 81 3.69 11.68 -11.23
CA ASP A 81 2.22 11.63 -11.12
C ASP A 81 1.50 10.52 -11.92
N PHE A 82 2.17 9.63 -12.56
CA PHE A 82 1.55 8.51 -13.24
C PHE A 82 2.52 7.33 -13.39
N CYS A 83 2.53 6.49 -12.36
CA CYS A 83 3.22 5.22 -12.37
C CYS A 83 2.21 4.08 -12.14
N PRO A 84 1.36 3.77 -13.12
CA PRO A 84 0.16 2.94 -12.93
C PRO A 84 0.46 1.51 -12.49
N ASP A 85 1.62 0.99 -12.83
CA ASP A 85 2.03 -0.36 -12.46
C ASP A 85 2.62 -0.45 -11.04
N LEU A 86 2.91 0.69 -10.40
CA LEU A 86 3.51 0.72 -9.06
C LEU A 86 2.67 0.01 -7.99
N PRO A 87 1.33 0.15 -7.92
CA PRO A 87 0.50 -0.56 -6.95
C PRO A 87 0.55 -2.09 -7.10
N SER A 88 0.83 -2.60 -8.30
CA SER A 88 0.92 -4.03 -8.61
C SER A 88 2.36 -4.55 -8.70
N ALA A 89 3.34 -3.73 -8.34
CA ALA A 89 4.75 -4.06 -8.42
C ALA A 89 5.09 -5.31 -7.60
N GLN A 90 5.76 -6.27 -8.23
CA GLN A 90 6.31 -7.45 -7.54
C GLN A 90 7.78 -7.27 -7.20
N ALA A 91 8.47 -6.45 -7.97
CA ALA A 91 9.82 -6.01 -7.71
C ALA A 91 10.04 -4.63 -8.28
N ILE A 92 11.00 -3.92 -7.72
CA ILE A 92 11.47 -2.64 -8.24
C ILE A 92 12.99 -2.67 -8.41
N ALA A 93 13.48 -1.94 -9.40
CA ALA A 93 14.90 -1.65 -9.52
C ALA A 93 15.09 -0.13 -9.50
N ILE A 94 16.05 0.34 -8.74
CA ILE A 94 16.40 1.76 -8.70
C ILE A 94 17.55 2.00 -9.67
N ASN A 95 17.30 2.87 -10.64
CA ASN A 95 18.28 3.24 -11.65
C ASN A 95 19.03 4.48 -11.17
N ASN A 96 20.11 4.25 -10.45
CA ASN A 96 20.97 5.29 -9.90
C ASN A 96 22.42 5.11 -10.38
N LYS A 97 23.20 6.16 -10.29
CA LYS A 97 24.64 6.12 -10.57
C LYS A 97 25.42 6.08 -9.26
N GLY A 98 26.16 4.99 -9.05
CA GLY A 98 26.96 4.81 -7.84
C GLY A 98 26.13 4.39 -6.63
N SER A 99 26.46 4.92 -5.45
CA SER A 99 25.86 4.56 -4.16
C SER A 99 24.87 5.60 -3.63
N THR A 100 24.32 6.43 -4.49
CA THR A 100 23.42 7.52 -4.12
C THR A 100 22.24 7.57 -5.07
N VAL A 101 21.04 7.74 -4.54
CA VAL A 101 19.82 8.05 -5.29
C VAL A 101 19.56 9.55 -5.19
N ASN A 102 19.30 10.19 -6.32
CA ASN A 102 19.07 11.62 -6.41
C ASN A 102 17.64 11.90 -6.88
N ALA A 103 16.93 12.70 -6.10
CA ALA A 103 15.61 13.18 -6.48
C ALA A 103 15.67 13.96 -7.80
N ARG A 104 14.63 13.83 -8.62
CA ARG A 104 14.44 14.45 -9.94
C ARG A 104 15.35 13.94 -11.07
N PHE A 105 16.35 13.13 -10.77
CA PHE A 105 17.30 12.60 -11.74
C PHE A 105 17.20 11.08 -11.89
N ASP A 106 17.05 10.38 -10.79
CA ASP A 106 17.00 8.92 -10.80
C ASP A 106 15.56 8.41 -10.91
N THR A 107 15.43 7.18 -11.38
CA THR A 107 14.14 6.55 -11.64
C THR A 107 14.03 5.21 -10.94
N ILE A 108 12.82 4.78 -10.68
CA ILE A 108 12.50 3.39 -10.39
C ILE A 108 12.03 2.69 -11.65
N THR A 109 12.41 1.45 -11.81
CA THR A 109 11.84 0.53 -12.79
C THR A 109 10.90 -0.40 -12.06
N VAL A 110 9.64 -0.44 -12.48
CA VAL A 110 8.61 -1.30 -11.91
C VAL A 110 8.57 -2.62 -12.69
N LEU A 111 8.56 -3.73 -11.97
CA LEU A 111 8.49 -5.07 -12.53
C LEU A 111 7.20 -5.75 -12.07
N THR A 112 6.33 -6.07 -13.01
CA THR A 112 5.08 -6.80 -12.80
C THR A 112 5.11 -8.16 -13.48
N ARG A 113 4.28 -9.10 -13.01
CA ARG A 113 4.25 -10.45 -13.58
C ARG A 113 3.65 -10.46 -14.99
N GLY A 114 4.39 -10.99 -15.96
CA GLY A 114 3.90 -11.22 -17.31
C GLY A 114 3.93 -10.00 -18.24
N GLN A 115 4.49 -8.89 -17.82
CA GLN A 115 4.68 -7.72 -18.68
C GLN A 115 6.14 -7.61 -19.13
N SER A 116 6.30 -7.39 -20.44
CA SER A 116 7.60 -7.05 -21.03
C SER A 116 7.84 -5.53 -21.03
N ALA A 117 6.82 -4.73 -20.76
CA ALA A 117 6.91 -3.29 -20.64
C ALA A 117 7.43 -2.94 -19.23
N ILE A 118 8.44 -2.15 -19.20
CA ILE A 118 9.12 -1.71 -18.00
C ILE A 118 8.77 -0.25 -17.80
N ASP A 119 7.87 0.02 -16.87
CA ASP A 119 7.60 1.40 -16.47
C ASP A 119 8.80 1.98 -15.73
N ARG A 120 9.25 3.13 -16.20
CA ARG A 120 10.27 3.93 -15.53
C ARG A 120 9.64 5.19 -15.00
N CYS A 121 9.57 5.28 -13.69
CA CYS A 121 8.95 6.40 -13.01
C CYS A 121 10.02 7.20 -12.28
N ARG A 122 9.97 8.54 -12.43
CA ARG A 122 10.97 9.44 -11.84
C ARG A 122 10.70 9.61 -10.36
N ILE A 123 11.77 9.62 -9.57
CA ILE A 123 11.71 9.98 -8.14
C ILE A 123 11.70 11.51 -8.06
N LEU A 124 10.63 12.09 -7.51
CA LEU A 124 10.47 13.54 -7.38
C LEU A 124 11.04 14.05 -6.06
N GLU A 125 10.70 13.39 -4.96
CA GLU A 125 11.13 13.77 -3.62
C GLU A 125 11.58 12.54 -2.81
N ILE A 126 12.46 12.78 -1.87
CA ILE A 126 12.99 11.78 -0.94
C ILE A 126 12.85 12.32 0.47
N ARG A 127 12.13 11.63 1.34
CA ARG A 127 11.94 12.00 2.74
C ARG A 127 12.31 10.84 3.65
N PRO A 128 13.24 11.00 4.62
CA PRO A 128 13.53 9.96 5.59
C PRO A 128 12.32 9.75 6.51
N VAL A 129 12.05 8.50 6.91
CA VAL A 129 10.93 8.16 7.78
C VAL A 129 11.44 7.77 9.16
N ASP A 130 10.82 8.32 10.22
CA ASP A 130 11.03 7.85 11.59
C ASP A 130 10.33 6.49 11.77
N VAL A 131 11.05 5.44 11.44
CA VAL A 131 10.58 4.06 11.48
C VAL A 131 10.20 3.63 12.91
N LYS A 132 10.89 4.15 13.92
CA LYS A 132 10.62 3.79 15.32
C LYS A 132 9.27 4.35 15.77
N ALA A 133 9.04 5.63 15.50
CA ALA A 133 7.77 6.28 15.81
C ALA A 133 6.61 5.68 15.01
N MET A 134 6.81 5.43 13.70
CA MET A 134 5.82 4.80 12.83
C MET A 134 5.39 3.42 13.35
N LYS A 135 6.35 2.55 13.66
CA LYS A 135 6.05 1.20 14.20
C LYS A 135 5.38 1.24 15.56
N ALA A 136 5.72 2.20 16.41
CA ALA A 136 5.06 2.38 17.70
C ALA A 136 3.58 2.78 17.53
N ALA A 137 3.29 3.69 16.61
CA ALA A 137 1.92 4.09 16.28
C ALA A 137 1.11 2.94 15.66
N GLU A 138 1.70 2.16 14.76
CA GLU A 138 1.06 0.96 14.19
C GLU A 138 0.72 -0.08 15.26
N LYS A 139 1.61 -0.29 16.22
CA LYS A 139 1.37 -1.21 17.35
C LYS A 139 0.21 -0.72 18.22
N ALA A 140 0.20 0.56 18.59
CA ALA A 140 -0.88 1.14 19.38
C ALA A 140 -2.24 1.03 18.68
N GLY A 141 -2.30 1.30 17.38
CA GLY A 141 -3.53 1.13 16.58
C GLY A 141 -4.06 -0.31 16.62
N ARG A 142 -3.19 -1.31 16.41
CA ARG A 142 -3.60 -2.73 16.49
C ARG A 142 -4.09 -3.17 17.86
N GLU A 143 -3.57 -2.59 18.93
CA GLU A 143 -4.03 -2.89 20.29
C GLU A 143 -5.42 -2.31 20.56
N LEU A 144 -5.69 -1.09 20.06
CA LEU A 144 -7.03 -0.49 20.15
C LEU A 144 -8.07 -1.30 19.40
N ASP A 145 -7.76 -1.75 18.17
CA ASP A 145 -8.67 -2.55 17.34
C ASP A 145 -9.00 -3.91 18.01
N LYS A 146 -8.01 -4.54 18.65
CA LYS A 146 -8.23 -5.78 19.39
C LYS A 146 -9.17 -5.58 20.56
N ASN A 147 -9.00 -4.50 21.33
CA ASN A 147 -9.83 -4.19 22.49
C ASN A 147 -11.27 -3.86 22.08
N ALA A 148 -11.45 -3.14 20.97
CA ALA A 148 -12.76 -2.84 20.43
C ALA A 148 -13.52 -4.10 19.97
N ASN A 149 -12.80 -5.09 19.44
CA ASN A 149 -13.38 -6.32 18.93
C ASN A 149 -13.63 -7.40 20.02
N THR A 150 -13.08 -7.23 21.23
CA THR A 150 -13.21 -8.17 22.35
C THR A 150 -14.32 -7.74 23.35
N GLY A 151 -14.85 -6.52 23.20
CA GLY A 151 -15.86 -5.92 24.08
C GLY A 151 -17.32 -6.03 23.60
N GLY A 152 -17.60 -6.90 22.61
CA GLY A 152 -18.97 -7.13 22.09
C GLY A 152 -19.56 -8.47 22.52
#